data_09f1c61b25f0b089841dec844f3d4dab
#
_entry.id   09f1c61b25f0b089841dec844f3d4dab
#
_cell.length_a   1.000
_cell.length_b   1.000
_cell.length_c   1.000
_cell.angle_alpha   90.00
_cell.angle_beta   90.00
_cell.angle_gamma   90.00
#
_symmetry.space_group_name_H-M   'P 1'
#
loop_
_entity.id
_entity.type
_entity.pdbx_description
1 polymer ?
#
loop_
_entity_poly.entity_id
_entity_poly.type
_entity_poly.pdbx_seq_one_letter_code
_entity_poly.pdbx_strand_id
1 'polypeptide(L)'
;MKKVFVQLSLALALIACSGESIEDRLIEKPQIPQETPKTPETPKKPETPETPKQPETPETPKQPETPETPKQPDNPSKETGEIKVPLKLKAYYLGVDFTKTGNAFRNELAAHTIKKHHTFLGYGQRNQYLSKADADPAHRGNAILLYTGESRNYYASTVNTEHVFPQSKLSNAGQQKGDLHHLRACDKNVNSTRGNLPFTQGSGRARKVGGGWYPSDEFKGDVARMVMYMNLHYNLPWDRISTDGVKLMLRWNAEDPVSALEQQRNNVIEEAQGNRNPFIDNPYLATKIWGGNPAENTWK
;
A
#
# COMPACT_ATOMS: atom_id res chain seq x y z
N MET A 1 -64.63 -21.30 -10.07
CA MET A 1 -64.17 -19.92 -10.16
C MET A 1 -62.96 -19.91 -11.08
N LYS A 2 -63.02 -19.16 -12.21
CA LYS A 2 -62.24 -19.34 -13.44
C LYS A 2 -60.81 -18.88 -13.28
N LYS A 3 -59.83 -19.75 -13.61
CA LYS A 3 -58.40 -19.40 -13.78
C LYS A 3 -58.23 -18.82 -15.19
N VAL A 4 -57.67 -17.64 -15.29
CA VAL A 4 -57.28 -17.01 -16.55
C VAL A 4 -55.77 -17.23 -16.72
N PHE A 5 -55.42 -18.00 -17.76
CA PHE A 5 -54.06 -18.15 -18.25
C PHE A 5 -53.84 -17.08 -19.32
N VAL A 6 -52.81 -16.25 -19.16
CA VAL A 6 -52.33 -15.35 -20.20
C VAL A 6 -51.07 -15.99 -20.79
N GLN A 7 -51.19 -16.44 -22.04
CA GLN A 7 -50.06 -16.85 -22.86
C GLN A 7 -49.44 -15.61 -23.50
N LEU A 8 -48.17 -15.43 -23.32
CA LEU A 8 -47.37 -14.42 -24.02
C LEU A 8 -46.60 -15.09 -25.14
N SER A 9 -47.01 -14.81 -26.38
CA SER A 9 -46.39 -15.34 -27.61
C SER A 9 -45.13 -14.51 -27.93
N LEU A 10 -44.02 -15.21 -28.07
CA LEU A 10 -42.73 -14.66 -28.50
C LEU A 10 -42.67 -14.70 -30.05
N ALA A 11 -42.70 -13.52 -30.70
CA ALA A 11 -42.49 -13.43 -32.14
C ALA A 11 -41.00 -13.28 -32.45
N LEU A 12 -40.43 -14.23 -33.13
CA LEU A 12 -39.05 -14.25 -33.64
C LEU A 12 -39.06 -13.58 -35.04
N ALA A 13 -38.46 -12.40 -35.16
CA ALA A 13 -38.23 -11.74 -36.44
C ALA A 13 -36.82 -12.09 -36.94
N LEU A 14 -36.74 -12.93 -37.97
CA LEU A 14 -35.54 -13.17 -38.76
C LEU A 14 -35.39 -12.07 -39.79
N ILE A 15 -34.35 -11.23 -39.69
CA ILE A 15 -33.93 -10.36 -40.78
C ILE A 15 -32.70 -10.98 -41.41
N ALA A 16 -32.88 -11.48 -42.60
CA ALA A 16 -31.82 -11.85 -43.54
C ALA A 16 -31.34 -10.54 -44.22
N CYS A 17 -30.07 -10.21 -44.11
CA CYS A 17 -29.44 -9.23 -44.98
C CYS A 17 -28.36 -9.93 -45.80
N SER A 18 -28.57 -9.81 -47.09
CA SER A 18 -27.74 -10.19 -48.22
C SER A 18 -26.36 -9.53 -48.20
N GLY A 19 -25.37 -10.28 -48.67
CA GLY A 19 -24.00 -9.81 -48.80
C GLY A 19 -23.84 -8.79 -49.93
N GLU A 20 -22.96 -7.85 -49.71
CA GLU A 20 -22.24 -7.12 -50.75
C GLU A 20 -20.75 -7.12 -50.40
N SER A 21 -19.96 -7.63 -51.34
CA SER A 21 -18.51 -7.60 -51.37
C SER A 21 -18.05 -6.19 -51.69
N ILE A 22 -17.17 -5.62 -50.88
CA ILE A 22 -16.44 -4.42 -51.24
C ILE A 22 -15.00 -4.82 -51.55
N GLU A 23 -14.72 -4.83 -52.85
CA GLU A 23 -13.38 -4.92 -53.41
C GLU A 23 -12.56 -3.65 -53.14
N ASP A 24 -11.29 -3.89 -52.88
CA ASP A 24 -10.11 -3.06 -53.13
C ASP A 24 -10.23 -1.53 -53.03
N ARG A 25 -9.74 -1.00 -51.93
CA ARG A 25 -9.05 0.31 -51.94
C ARG A 25 -7.58 0.11 -51.60
N LEU A 26 -6.77 0.17 -52.66
CA LEU A 26 -5.33 0.30 -52.64
C LEU A 26 -4.93 1.55 -51.80
N ILE A 27 -4.30 1.32 -50.67
CA ILE A 27 -3.65 2.40 -49.91
C ILE A 27 -2.24 2.54 -50.47
N GLU A 28 -1.99 3.66 -51.16
CA GLU A 28 -0.65 4.07 -51.59
C GLU A 28 0.29 4.23 -50.37
N LYS A 29 1.41 3.55 -50.42
CA LYS A 29 2.50 3.72 -49.44
C LYS A 29 3.22 5.03 -49.73
N PRO A 30 3.56 5.84 -48.73
CA PRO A 30 4.46 7.00 -48.92
C PRO A 30 5.86 6.56 -49.36
N GLN A 31 6.35 7.12 -50.44
CA GLN A 31 7.72 6.94 -50.90
C GLN A 31 8.68 7.66 -49.94
N ILE A 32 9.66 6.94 -49.41
CA ILE A 32 10.80 7.49 -48.68
C ILE A 32 11.82 7.97 -49.71
N PRO A 33 12.33 9.22 -49.64
CA PRO A 33 13.40 9.69 -50.52
C PRO A 33 14.69 8.89 -50.27
N GLN A 34 15.25 8.31 -51.33
CA GLN A 34 16.57 7.71 -51.29
C GLN A 34 17.65 8.79 -51.24
N GLU A 35 18.38 8.86 -50.13
CA GLU A 35 19.63 9.61 -50.06
C GLU A 35 20.73 8.86 -50.79
N THR A 36 21.41 9.55 -51.68
CA THR A 36 22.58 9.06 -52.42
C THR A 36 23.78 8.94 -51.48
N PRO A 37 24.58 7.87 -51.60
CA PRO A 37 25.76 7.69 -50.74
C PRO A 37 26.85 8.73 -51.06
N LYS A 38 27.33 9.44 -50.03
CA LYS A 38 28.50 10.31 -50.11
C LYS A 38 29.76 9.45 -50.20
N THR A 39 30.63 9.80 -51.13
CA THR A 39 31.95 9.22 -51.36
C THR A 39 32.84 9.31 -50.12
N PRO A 40 33.57 8.26 -49.74
CA PRO A 40 34.45 8.28 -48.57
C PRO A 40 35.65 9.22 -48.79
N GLU A 41 35.88 10.09 -47.80
CA GLU A 41 37.11 10.92 -47.78
C GLU A 41 38.33 10.07 -47.44
N THR A 42 39.43 10.40 -48.09
CA THR A 42 40.74 9.75 -47.98
C THR A 42 41.33 9.92 -46.57
N PRO A 43 41.90 8.89 -45.94
CA PRO A 43 42.48 9.00 -44.61
C PRO A 43 43.71 9.89 -44.58
N LYS A 44 43.75 10.85 -43.65
CA LYS A 44 44.97 11.63 -43.37
C LYS A 44 46.05 10.75 -42.76
N LYS A 45 47.26 10.94 -43.20
CA LYS A 45 48.53 10.30 -42.79
C LYS A 45 48.71 10.49 -41.25
N PRO A 46 49.10 9.46 -40.50
CA PRO A 46 49.39 9.56 -39.07
C PRO A 46 50.64 10.47 -38.83
N GLU A 47 50.46 11.35 -37.82
CA GLU A 47 51.57 12.13 -37.29
C GLU A 47 52.48 11.24 -36.42
N THR A 48 53.77 11.51 -36.46
CA THR A 48 54.83 10.78 -35.76
C THR A 48 54.65 10.96 -34.24
N PRO A 49 54.73 9.90 -33.43
CA PRO A 49 54.63 10.01 -32.00
C PRO A 49 55.79 10.77 -31.37
N GLU A 50 55.47 11.73 -30.51
CA GLU A 50 56.47 12.39 -29.67
C GLU A 50 57.05 11.40 -28.65
N THR A 51 58.36 11.55 -28.37
CA THR A 51 59.13 10.74 -27.44
C THR A 51 58.57 10.85 -26.03
N PRO A 52 58.29 9.74 -25.31
CA PRO A 52 57.79 9.77 -23.95
C PRO A 52 58.77 10.42 -22.98
N LYS A 53 58.33 11.41 -22.24
CA LYS A 53 59.05 11.92 -21.06
C LYS A 53 59.17 10.83 -20.02
N GLN A 54 60.37 10.71 -19.45
CA GLN A 54 60.72 9.77 -18.39
C GLN A 54 59.77 9.94 -17.19
N PRO A 55 59.23 8.85 -16.62
CA PRO A 55 58.35 8.94 -15.46
C PRO A 55 59.08 9.48 -14.23
N GLU A 56 58.47 10.46 -13.57
CA GLU A 56 58.89 10.91 -12.24
C GLU A 56 58.71 9.78 -11.23
N THR A 57 59.64 9.65 -10.30
CA THR A 57 59.66 8.64 -9.25
C THR A 57 58.36 8.78 -8.40
N PRO A 58 57.62 7.71 -8.22
CA PRO A 58 56.39 7.77 -7.39
C PRO A 58 56.73 8.14 -5.92
N GLU A 59 56.10 9.17 -5.41
CA GLU A 59 56.10 9.44 -3.97
C GLU A 59 55.48 8.24 -3.22
N THR A 60 56.11 7.87 -2.11
CA THR A 60 55.67 6.78 -1.23
C THR A 60 54.20 7.03 -0.81
N PRO A 61 53.31 6.09 -1.04
CA PRO A 61 51.92 6.25 -0.61
C PRO A 61 51.86 6.43 0.90
N LYS A 62 51.26 7.53 1.37
CA LYS A 62 50.85 7.67 2.77
C LYS A 62 49.90 6.54 3.08
N GLN A 63 50.19 5.83 4.16
CA GLN A 63 49.37 4.73 4.68
C GLN A 63 47.92 5.24 4.80
N PRO A 64 46.90 4.53 4.30
CA PRO A 64 45.51 4.92 4.46
C PRO A 64 45.20 5.03 5.96
N GLU A 65 44.70 6.17 6.40
CA GLU A 65 44.11 6.29 7.72
C GLU A 65 42.99 5.25 7.83
N THR A 66 43.03 4.48 8.89
CA THR A 66 42.00 3.49 9.20
C THR A 66 40.65 4.22 9.15
N PRO A 67 39.65 3.76 8.33
CA PRO A 67 38.35 4.38 8.35
C PRO A 67 37.81 4.34 9.78
N GLU A 68 37.48 5.52 10.33
CA GLU A 68 36.74 5.58 11.59
C GLU A 68 35.49 4.73 11.41
N THR A 69 35.32 3.74 12.28
CA THR A 69 34.09 2.93 12.35
C THR A 69 32.94 3.93 12.41
N PRO A 70 31.94 3.84 11.49
CA PRO A 70 30.78 4.70 11.57
C PRO A 70 30.23 4.62 12.99
N LYS A 71 30.20 5.75 13.71
CA LYS A 71 29.53 5.84 14.99
C LYS A 71 28.11 5.34 14.73
N GLN A 72 27.79 4.19 15.30
CA GLN A 72 26.43 3.68 15.37
C GLN A 72 25.57 4.83 15.88
N PRO A 73 24.48 5.24 15.21
CA PRO A 73 23.62 6.30 15.71
C PRO A 73 23.30 5.98 17.15
N ASP A 74 23.51 6.94 18.03
CA ASP A 74 23.19 6.81 19.45
C ASP A 74 21.79 6.21 19.53
N ASN A 75 21.74 4.99 20.06
CA ASN A 75 20.50 4.27 20.29
C ASN A 75 19.62 5.20 21.15
N PRO A 76 18.51 5.77 20.62
CA PRO A 76 17.67 6.60 21.44
C PRO A 76 17.32 5.78 22.66
N SER A 77 17.65 6.27 23.82
CA SER A 77 17.44 5.64 25.13
C SER A 77 16.13 4.88 25.08
N LYS A 78 16.19 3.56 25.34
CA LYS A 78 15.03 2.72 25.54
C LYS A 78 14.18 3.34 26.66
N GLU A 79 13.31 4.30 26.33
CA GLU A 79 12.14 4.54 27.14
C GLU A 79 11.27 3.26 27.02
N THR A 80 11.57 2.30 27.86
CA THR A 80 10.66 1.20 28.18
C THR A 80 9.54 1.82 29.01
N GLY A 81 8.84 2.82 28.42
CA GLY A 81 7.77 3.51 29.08
C GLY A 81 6.68 2.50 29.41
N GLU A 82 6.28 2.50 30.66
CA GLU A 82 5.09 1.78 31.13
C GLU A 82 3.91 2.10 30.18
N ILE A 83 3.23 1.08 29.69
CA ILE A 83 2.04 1.24 28.85
C ILE A 83 0.87 1.64 29.75
N LYS A 84 0.40 2.88 29.63
CA LYS A 84 -0.76 3.40 30.38
C LYS A 84 -1.96 3.55 29.45
N VAL A 85 -2.79 2.52 29.35
CA VAL A 85 -3.97 2.53 28.49
C VAL A 85 -4.85 3.74 28.83
N PRO A 86 -5.18 4.63 27.89
CA PRO A 86 -6.04 5.77 28.10
C PRO A 86 -7.41 5.37 28.64
N LEU A 87 -8.01 6.20 29.49
CA LEU A 87 -9.29 5.92 30.16
C LEU A 87 -10.37 5.47 29.16
N LYS A 88 -10.47 6.14 28.01
CA LYS A 88 -11.44 5.82 26.95
C LYS A 88 -11.29 4.43 26.34
N LEU A 89 -10.09 3.83 26.45
CA LEU A 89 -9.77 2.52 25.87
C LEU A 89 -9.61 1.42 26.93
N LYS A 90 -9.66 1.75 28.23
CA LYS A 90 -9.51 0.77 29.32
C LYS A 90 -10.52 -0.37 29.24
N ALA A 91 -11.78 -0.08 28.95
CA ALA A 91 -12.83 -1.08 28.83
C ALA A 91 -12.60 -2.01 27.61
N TYR A 92 -12.11 -1.44 26.50
CA TYR A 92 -11.79 -2.21 25.31
C TYR A 92 -10.65 -3.20 25.57
N TYR A 93 -9.53 -2.73 26.15
CA TYR A 93 -8.31 -3.52 26.38
C TYR A 93 -8.29 -4.24 27.74
N LEU A 94 -9.44 -4.34 28.42
CA LEU A 94 -9.51 -5.04 29.71
C LEU A 94 -9.05 -6.50 29.55
N GLY A 95 -8.09 -6.92 30.37
CA GLY A 95 -7.54 -8.27 30.40
C GLY A 95 -6.35 -8.50 29.48
N VAL A 96 -5.89 -7.49 28.72
CA VAL A 96 -4.64 -7.56 27.95
C VAL A 96 -3.44 -7.25 28.85
N ASP A 97 -2.47 -8.14 28.88
CA ASP A 97 -1.23 -7.98 29.64
C ASP A 97 -0.16 -7.27 28.78
N PHE A 98 -0.06 -5.96 28.94
CA PHE A 98 0.91 -5.12 28.24
C PHE A 98 2.35 -5.25 28.76
N THR A 99 2.64 -6.07 29.77
CA THR A 99 4.00 -6.35 30.21
C THR A 99 4.71 -7.35 29.29
N LYS A 100 3.94 -8.18 28.58
CA LYS A 100 4.44 -9.14 27.59
C LYS A 100 5.11 -8.48 26.40
N THR A 101 5.97 -9.22 25.71
CA THR A 101 6.67 -8.84 24.48
C THR A 101 6.76 -10.01 23.50
N GLY A 102 7.19 -9.74 22.28
CA GLY A 102 7.44 -10.77 21.26
C GLY A 102 6.21 -11.62 20.96
N ASN A 103 6.42 -12.89 20.67
CA ASN A 103 5.34 -13.81 20.30
C ASN A 103 4.28 -14.01 21.39
N ALA A 104 4.65 -13.93 22.68
CA ALA A 104 3.69 -14.03 23.77
C ALA A 104 2.69 -12.87 23.73
N PHE A 105 3.17 -11.65 23.53
CA PHE A 105 2.31 -10.48 23.38
C PHE A 105 1.51 -10.50 22.08
N ARG A 106 2.15 -10.90 20.96
CA ARG A 106 1.47 -11.08 19.67
C ARG A 106 0.24 -12.00 19.79
N ASN A 107 0.42 -13.16 20.37
CA ASN A 107 -0.66 -14.15 20.50
C ASN A 107 -1.80 -13.65 21.38
N GLU A 108 -1.51 -12.96 22.45
CA GLU A 108 -2.52 -12.38 23.35
C GLU A 108 -3.28 -11.24 22.65
N LEU A 109 -2.58 -10.32 21.99
CA LEU A 109 -3.22 -9.21 21.29
C LEU A 109 -4.04 -9.70 20.10
N ALA A 110 -3.56 -10.73 19.37
CA ALA A 110 -4.32 -11.39 18.30
C ALA A 110 -5.61 -12.02 18.84
N ALA A 111 -5.52 -12.82 19.94
CA ALA A 111 -6.69 -13.40 20.56
C ALA A 111 -7.70 -12.34 21.03
N HIS A 112 -7.19 -11.22 21.55
CA HIS A 112 -8.03 -10.10 21.96
C HIS A 112 -8.77 -9.47 20.77
N THR A 113 -8.07 -9.13 19.69
CA THR A 113 -8.70 -8.52 18.49
C THR A 113 -9.71 -9.47 17.85
N ILE A 114 -9.42 -10.78 17.80
CA ILE A 114 -10.33 -11.81 17.28
C ILE A 114 -11.58 -11.91 18.14
N LYS A 115 -11.43 -11.95 19.47
CA LYS A 115 -12.56 -11.99 20.41
C LYS A 115 -13.48 -10.77 20.28
N LYS A 116 -12.91 -9.59 20.00
CA LYS A 116 -13.66 -8.34 19.83
C LYS A 116 -14.36 -8.24 18.48
N HIS A 117 -13.89 -8.95 17.44
CA HIS A 117 -14.48 -8.96 16.11
C HIS A 117 -15.74 -9.84 16.08
N HIS A 118 -16.87 -9.28 16.44
CA HIS A 118 -18.13 -10.01 16.54
C HIS A 118 -19.07 -9.83 15.34
N THR A 119 -18.83 -8.83 14.46
CA THR A 119 -19.63 -8.59 13.27
C THR A 119 -18.76 -8.70 12.01
N PHE A 120 -18.89 -9.82 11.30
CA PHE A 120 -18.19 -10.06 10.03
C PHE A 120 -19.00 -9.48 8.87
N LEU A 121 -18.52 -8.40 8.29
CA LEU A 121 -19.19 -7.70 7.20
C LEU A 121 -18.92 -8.39 5.86
N GLY A 122 -19.98 -8.54 5.06
CA GLY A 122 -19.81 -8.86 3.65
C GLY A 122 -19.25 -7.67 2.89
N TYR A 123 -18.41 -7.92 1.87
CA TYR A 123 -17.81 -6.84 1.06
C TYR A 123 -18.83 -5.86 0.46
N GLY A 124 -20.06 -6.32 0.16
CA GLY A 124 -21.13 -5.47 -0.34
C GLY A 124 -21.58 -4.36 0.63
N GLN A 125 -21.37 -4.55 1.93
CA GLN A 125 -21.78 -3.60 2.98
C GLN A 125 -20.78 -2.46 3.21
N ARG A 126 -19.57 -2.54 2.64
CA ARG A 126 -18.45 -1.64 2.92
C ARG A 126 -18.75 -0.15 2.76
N ASN A 127 -19.55 0.22 1.72
CA ASN A 127 -19.76 1.63 1.38
C ASN A 127 -20.45 2.43 2.47
N GLN A 128 -21.37 1.79 3.22
CA GLN A 128 -22.09 2.45 4.33
C GLN A 128 -21.17 2.82 5.50
N TYR A 129 -20.01 2.13 5.60
CA TYR A 129 -19.03 2.36 6.66
C TYR A 129 -17.82 3.15 6.15
N LEU A 130 -17.29 2.82 4.98
CA LEU A 130 -16.11 3.51 4.43
C LEU A 130 -16.41 4.98 4.12
N SER A 131 -17.63 5.31 3.68
CA SER A 131 -18.05 6.71 3.49
C SER A 131 -17.97 7.56 4.75
N LYS A 132 -18.02 6.92 5.94
CA LYS A 132 -17.85 7.56 7.25
C LYS A 132 -16.39 7.44 7.74
N ALA A 133 -15.81 6.27 7.59
CA ALA A 133 -14.44 6.00 8.05
C ALA A 133 -13.42 6.88 7.32
N ASP A 134 -13.52 6.97 6.00
CA ASP A 134 -12.65 7.81 5.16
C ASP A 134 -13.15 9.24 4.95
N ALA A 135 -14.25 9.66 5.64
CA ALA A 135 -14.85 10.96 5.46
C ALA A 135 -13.85 12.10 5.67
N ASP A 136 -13.88 13.08 4.77
CA ASP A 136 -13.18 14.35 4.94
C ASP A 136 -13.98 15.23 5.92
N PRO A 137 -13.42 15.56 7.09
CA PRO A 137 -14.13 16.39 8.06
C PRO A 137 -14.39 17.83 7.57
N ALA A 138 -13.61 18.31 6.59
CA ALA A 138 -13.76 19.65 6.01
C ALA A 138 -14.79 19.72 4.89
N HIS A 139 -15.11 18.60 4.22
CA HIS A 139 -15.97 18.59 3.05
C HIS A 139 -17.01 17.47 3.12
N ARG A 140 -18.22 17.81 3.51
CA ARG A 140 -19.32 16.85 3.65
C ARG A 140 -19.57 16.04 2.36
N GLY A 141 -19.63 14.73 2.49
CA GLY A 141 -19.85 13.79 1.38
C GLY A 141 -18.59 13.39 0.63
N ASN A 142 -17.46 14.02 0.96
CA ASN A 142 -16.15 13.63 0.44
C ASN A 142 -15.47 12.61 1.35
N ALA A 143 -14.55 11.88 0.75
CA ALA A 143 -13.59 11.04 1.45
C ALA A 143 -12.16 11.47 1.09
N ILE A 144 -11.24 11.25 2.02
CA ILE A 144 -9.79 11.38 1.77
C ILE A 144 -9.31 10.08 1.12
N LEU A 145 -8.85 10.19 -0.10
CA LEU A 145 -8.43 9.04 -0.91
C LEU A 145 -7.03 8.57 -0.51
N LEU A 146 -6.92 7.28 -0.25
CA LEU A 146 -5.63 6.64 0.01
C LEU A 146 -4.68 6.85 -1.18
N TYR A 147 -3.40 7.02 -0.91
CA TYR A 147 -2.28 7.23 -1.82
C TYR A 147 -2.17 8.65 -2.39
N THR A 148 -3.28 9.39 -2.55
CA THR A 148 -3.24 10.74 -3.14
C THR A 148 -3.51 11.87 -2.16
N GLY A 149 -4.22 11.59 -1.05
CA GLY A 149 -4.67 12.61 -0.10
C GLY A 149 -5.80 13.50 -0.63
N GLU A 150 -6.28 13.24 -1.85
CA GLU A 150 -7.34 14.05 -2.44
C GLU A 150 -8.67 13.88 -1.69
N SER A 151 -9.33 15.01 -1.44
CA SER A 151 -10.72 15.06 -0.98
C SER A 151 -11.65 14.98 -2.17
N ARG A 152 -12.45 13.90 -2.27
CA ARG A 152 -13.34 13.67 -3.40
C ARG A 152 -14.66 13.06 -2.94
N ASN A 153 -15.77 13.39 -3.63
CA ASN A 153 -17.05 12.77 -3.33
C ASN A 153 -16.92 11.24 -3.32
N TYR A 154 -17.31 10.61 -2.21
CA TYR A 154 -17.13 9.17 -2.00
C TYR A 154 -17.81 8.32 -3.09
N TYR A 155 -18.95 8.76 -3.62
CA TYR A 155 -19.74 8.04 -4.62
C TYR A 155 -19.41 8.45 -6.07
N ALA A 156 -18.37 9.26 -6.28
CA ALA A 156 -17.93 9.60 -7.64
C ALA A 156 -17.48 8.35 -8.39
N SER A 157 -17.78 8.26 -9.70
CA SER A 157 -17.41 7.13 -10.56
C SER A 157 -15.88 6.91 -10.69
N THR A 158 -15.11 7.92 -10.28
CA THR A 158 -13.63 7.90 -10.23
C THR A 158 -13.07 7.39 -8.90
N VAL A 159 -13.93 7.09 -7.92
CA VAL A 159 -13.57 6.51 -6.63
C VAL A 159 -13.97 5.04 -6.60
N ASN A 160 -13.10 4.20 -6.07
CA ASN A 160 -13.40 2.80 -5.77
C ASN A 160 -12.81 2.38 -4.42
N THR A 161 -12.95 1.10 -4.08
CA THR A 161 -12.39 0.55 -2.84
C THR A 161 -11.07 -0.14 -3.13
N GLU A 162 -10.02 0.34 -2.48
CA GLU A 162 -8.72 -0.34 -2.40
C GLU A 162 -8.76 -1.41 -1.32
N HIS A 163 -8.25 -2.59 -1.66
CA HIS A 163 -7.83 -3.62 -0.70
C HIS A 163 -6.33 -3.46 -0.45
N VAL A 164 -5.94 -2.81 0.64
CA VAL A 164 -4.54 -2.59 0.99
C VAL A 164 -3.78 -3.93 1.06
N PHE A 165 -4.39 -4.95 1.66
CA PHE A 165 -3.98 -6.33 1.45
C PHE A 165 -4.77 -6.91 0.26
N PRO A 166 -4.13 -7.16 -0.91
CA PRO A 166 -4.84 -7.51 -2.14
C PRO A 166 -5.73 -8.74 -2.00
N GLN A 167 -6.92 -8.69 -2.59
CA GLN A 167 -7.87 -9.82 -2.56
C GLN A 167 -7.25 -11.13 -3.05
N SER A 168 -6.41 -11.06 -4.11
CA SER A 168 -5.73 -12.23 -4.69
C SER A 168 -4.72 -12.90 -3.75
N LYS A 169 -4.39 -12.25 -2.63
CA LYS A 169 -3.40 -12.72 -1.65
C LYS A 169 -4.03 -13.11 -0.30
N LEU A 170 -5.35 -12.97 -0.15
CA LEU A 170 -6.08 -13.43 1.03
C LEU A 170 -6.14 -14.95 1.09
N SER A 171 -6.06 -15.51 2.30
CA SER A 171 -6.14 -16.96 2.53
C SER A 171 -7.58 -17.46 2.72
N ASN A 172 -8.46 -16.59 3.26
CA ASN A 172 -9.89 -16.82 3.43
C ASN A 172 -10.66 -15.58 2.96
N ALA A 173 -11.07 -15.57 1.70
CA ALA A 173 -11.71 -14.41 1.11
C ALA A 173 -13.09 -14.08 1.73
N GLY A 174 -13.75 -15.01 2.39
CA GLY A 174 -15.09 -14.78 2.96
C GLY A 174 -15.10 -13.67 4.01
N GLN A 175 -14.34 -13.84 5.08
CA GLN A 175 -14.28 -12.88 6.20
C GLN A 175 -13.28 -11.75 5.91
N GLN A 176 -12.09 -12.10 5.41
CA GLN A 176 -11.02 -11.15 5.19
C GLN A 176 -11.36 -10.06 4.18
N LYS A 177 -12.11 -10.41 3.12
CA LYS A 177 -12.46 -9.48 2.03
C LYS A 177 -13.33 -8.31 2.48
N GLY A 178 -14.16 -8.49 3.48
CA GLY A 178 -15.08 -7.47 4.00
C GLY A 178 -14.55 -6.70 5.19
N ASP A 179 -13.38 -7.07 5.74
CA ASP A 179 -12.82 -6.41 6.90
C ASP A 179 -12.40 -4.96 6.58
N LEU A 180 -13.05 -4.01 7.25
CA LEU A 180 -12.86 -2.58 6.99
C LEU A 180 -11.47 -2.08 7.35
N HIS A 181 -10.74 -2.78 8.21
CA HIS A 181 -9.38 -2.37 8.64
C HIS A 181 -8.36 -2.35 7.52
N HIS A 182 -8.60 -3.04 6.39
CA HIS A 182 -7.73 -2.97 5.22
C HIS A 182 -8.41 -2.45 3.95
N LEU A 183 -9.63 -1.90 4.08
CA LEU A 183 -10.37 -1.28 2.98
C LEU A 183 -10.29 0.25 3.05
N ARG A 184 -10.05 0.92 1.92
CA ARG A 184 -9.95 2.38 1.82
C ARG A 184 -10.64 2.89 0.55
N ALA A 185 -11.21 4.10 0.63
CA ALA A 185 -11.54 4.88 -0.55
C ALA A 185 -10.23 5.22 -1.30
N CYS A 186 -10.23 5.05 -2.63
CA CYS A 186 -9.05 5.29 -3.46
C CYS A 186 -9.45 5.81 -4.84
N ASP A 187 -8.56 6.57 -5.48
CA ASP A 187 -8.69 6.90 -6.90
C ASP A 187 -8.66 5.62 -7.74
N LYS A 188 -9.61 5.46 -8.65
CA LYS A 188 -9.77 4.24 -9.45
C LYS A 188 -8.56 3.92 -10.32
N ASN A 189 -7.90 4.94 -10.90
CA ASN A 189 -6.75 4.75 -11.77
C ASN A 189 -5.49 4.41 -10.94
N VAL A 190 -5.32 5.08 -9.79
CA VAL A 190 -4.23 4.80 -8.85
C VAL A 190 -4.35 3.39 -8.31
N ASN A 191 -5.55 2.97 -7.89
CA ASN A 191 -5.83 1.61 -7.43
C ASN A 191 -5.54 0.57 -8.54
N SER A 192 -6.00 0.83 -9.77
CA SER A 192 -5.71 -0.06 -10.92
C SER A 192 -4.20 -0.13 -11.21
N THR A 193 -3.48 0.98 -11.08
CA THR A 193 -2.03 1.04 -11.29
C THR A 193 -1.28 0.27 -10.21
N ARG A 194 -1.73 0.39 -8.95
CA ARG A 194 -1.18 -0.37 -7.83
C ARG A 194 -1.42 -1.88 -8.01
N GLY A 195 -2.62 -2.28 -8.40
CA GLY A 195 -2.98 -3.68 -8.61
C GLY A 195 -2.73 -4.54 -7.37
N ASN A 196 -1.90 -5.58 -7.50
CA ASN A 196 -1.49 -6.47 -6.40
C ASN A 196 0.02 -6.42 -6.11
N LEU A 197 0.68 -5.34 -6.51
CA LEU A 197 2.11 -5.15 -6.26
C LEU A 197 2.41 -5.18 -4.75
N PRO A 198 3.52 -5.81 -4.33
CA PRO A 198 3.97 -5.72 -2.95
C PRO A 198 4.38 -4.29 -2.62
N PHE A 199 4.25 -3.90 -1.36
CA PHE A 199 4.78 -2.63 -0.90
C PHE A 199 6.31 -2.65 -0.87
N THR A 200 6.94 -1.54 -1.25
CA THR A 200 8.39 -1.38 -1.32
C THR A 200 8.82 0.01 -0.86
N GLN A 201 10.08 0.13 -0.46
CA GLN A 201 10.66 1.42 -0.06
C GLN A 201 10.65 2.43 -1.22
N GLY A 202 10.40 3.68 -0.88
CA GLY A 202 10.41 4.81 -1.79
C GLY A 202 10.42 6.13 -1.04
N SER A 203 10.09 7.23 -1.73
CA SER A 203 9.92 8.57 -1.16
C SER A 203 9.00 9.42 -2.03
N GLY A 204 8.41 10.48 -1.45
CA GLY A 204 7.53 11.42 -2.15
C GLY A 204 6.14 10.86 -2.42
N ARG A 205 5.60 11.08 -3.62
CA ARG A 205 4.24 10.66 -4.00
C ARG A 205 4.15 9.17 -4.26
N ALA A 206 2.93 8.64 -4.17
CA ALA A 206 2.63 7.24 -4.48
C ALA A 206 2.99 6.88 -5.93
N ARG A 207 3.71 5.77 -6.10
CA ARG A 207 4.17 5.31 -7.42
C ARG A 207 4.70 3.88 -7.41
N LYS A 208 4.85 3.31 -8.59
CA LYS A 208 5.66 2.09 -8.79
C LYS A 208 7.14 2.36 -8.54
N VAL A 209 7.81 1.49 -7.82
CA VAL A 209 9.25 1.52 -7.56
C VAL A 209 9.79 0.09 -7.68
N GLY A 210 10.68 -0.15 -8.64
CA GLY A 210 11.12 -1.52 -8.94
C GLY A 210 9.92 -2.42 -9.24
N GLY A 211 9.83 -3.58 -8.67
CA GLY A 211 8.67 -4.48 -8.80
C GLY A 211 7.54 -4.24 -7.78
N GLY A 212 7.55 -3.12 -7.04
CA GLY A 212 6.63 -2.86 -5.95
C GLY A 212 5.87 -1.54 -6.07
N TRP A 213 5.11 -1.23 -5.05
CA TRP A 213 4.32 -0.01 -4.88
C TRP A 213 4.78 0.78 -3.64
N TYR A 214 5.10 2.05 -3.81
CA TYR A 214 5.31 2.99 -2.71
C TYR A 214 4.04 3.82 -2.48
N PRO A 215 3.46 3.83 -1.26
CA PRO A 215 2.14 4.41 -1.01
C PRO A 215 2.13 5.94 -0.82
N SER A 216 3.25 6.60 -0.83
CA SER A 216 3.62 7.99 -0.50
C SER A 216 4.17 8.15 0.92
N ASP A 217 4.84 9.29 1.15
CA ASP A 217 5.36 9.63 2.47
C ASP A 217 4.22 9.84 3.49
N GLU A 218 3.07 10.34 3.03
CA GLU A 218 1.89 10.65 3.84
C GLU A 218 1.10 9.40 4.31
N PHE A 219 1.14 8.32 3.52
CA PHE A 219 0.29 7.13 3.78
C PHE A 219 1.06 5.86 4.09
N LYS A 220 2.39 5.93 4.19
CA LYS A 220 3.20 4.73 4.46
C LYS A 220 2.91 4.12 5.82
N GLY A 221 2.68 4.95 6.83
CA GLY A 221 2.30 4.51 8.17
C GLY A 221 0.90 3.92 8.24
N ASP A 222 -0.08 4.57 7.58
CA ASP A 222 -1.44 4.02 7.43
C ASP A 222 -1.39 2.60 6.87
N VAL A 223 -0.69 2.44 5.73
CA VAL A 223 -0.52 1.15 5.06
C VAL A 223 0.16 0.14 5.97
N ALA A 224 1.23 0.53 6.66
CA ALA A 224 1.94 -0.36 7.57
C ALA A 224 1.03 -0.87 8.69
N ARG A 225 0.27 0.01 9.34
CA ARG A 225 -0.65 -0.35 10.42
C ARG A 225 -1.80 -1.26 9.95
N MET A 226 -2.30 -1.04 8.73
CA MET A 226 -3.31 -1.93 8.11
C MET A 226 -2.73 -3.31 7.81
N VAL A 227 -1.54 -3.39 7.24
CA VAL A 227 -0.88 -4.66 6.92
C VAL A 227 -0.50 -5.42 8.20
N MET A 228 0.00 -4.71 9.22
CA MET A 228 0.31 -5.31 10.52
C MET A 228 -0.94 -5.86 11.21
N TYR A 229 -2.08 -5.16 11.12
CA TYR A 229 -3.35 -5.68 11.59
C TYR A 229 -3.75 -6.98 10.88
N MET A 230 -3.66 -7.04 9.56
CA MET A 230 -3.99 -8.24 8.78
C MET A 230 -3.08 -9.44 9.14
N ASN A 231 -1.81 -9.18 9.45
CA ASN A 231 -0.91 -10.21 9.98
C ASN A 231 -1.31 -10.63 11.40
N LEU A 232 -1.56 -9.67 12.29
CA LEU A 232 -1.92 -9.95 13.68
C LEU A 232 -3.22 -10.76 13.76
N HIS A 233 -4.27 -10.28 13.10
CA HIS A 233 -5.63 -10.78 13.21
C HIS A 233 -5.87 -12.09 12.44
N TYR A 234 -5.32 -12.18 11.22
CA TYR A 234 -5.54 -13.31 10.30
C TYR A 234 -4.31 -14.16 10.05
N ASN A 235 -3.19 -13.84 10.67
CA ASN A 235 -1.91 -14.51 10.44
C ASN A 235 -1.46 -14.54 8.98
N LEU A 236 -1.78 -13.47 8.21
CA LEU A 236 -1.38 -13.37 6.82
C LEU A 236 0.14 -13.12 6.71
N PRO A 237 0.84 -13.84 5.83
CA PRO A 237 2.29 -13.78 5.75
C PRO A 237 2.79 -12.48 5.10
N TRP A 238 3.98 -12.03 5.55
CA TRP A 238 4.59 -10.77 5.13
C TRP A 238 5.11 -10.76 3.68
N ASP A 239 5.62 -11.90 3.22
CA ASP A 239 6.19 -12.08 1.87
C ASP A 239 5.19 -11.87 0.74
N ARG A 240 3.91 -12.01 1.03
CA ARG A 240 2.84 -11.73 0.08
C ARG A 240 2.61 -10.24 -0.18
N ILE A 241 3.04 -9.36 0.73
CA ILE A 241 2.61 -7.96 0.71
C ILE A 241 3.75 -6.96 0.78
N SER A 242 4.95 -7.35 1.20
CA SER A 242 6.09 -6.47 1.40
C SER A 242 7.36 -7.06 0.80
N THR A 243 8.19 -6.24 0.16
CA THR A 243 9.49 -6.64 -0.39
C THR A 243 10.56 -6.84 0.68
N ASP A 244 10.36 -6.29 1.89
CA ASP A 244 11.28 -6.41 3.04
C ASP A 244 10.56 -6.94 4.29
N GLY A 245 9.46 -7.66 4.07
CA GLY A 245 8.70 -8.29 5.15
C GLY A 245 8.23 -7.29 6.21
N VAL A 246 8.28 -7.73 7.48
CA VAL A 246 7.89 -6.90 8.63
C VAL A 246 8.79 -5.68 8.83
N LYS A 247 10.04 -5.73 8.40
CA LYS A 247 11.01 -4.62 8.59
C LYS A 247 10.54 -3.34 7.91
N LEU A 248 9.99 -3.44 6.69
CA LEU A 248 9.43 -2.29 5.99
C LEU A 248 8.25 -1.69 6.75
N MET A 249 7.34 -2.53 7.24
CA MET A 249 6.16 -2.08 7.98
C MET A 249 6.55 -1.41 9.31
N LEU A 250 7.50 -1.95 10.04
CA LEU A 250 8.01 -1.35 11.29
C LEU A 250 8.68 0.00 11.05
N ARG A 251 9.46 0.12 9.98
CA ARG A 251 10.08 1.39 9.59
C ARG A 251 9.03 2.44 9.29
N TRP A 252 8.06 2.13 8.47
CA TRP A 252 7.00 3.07 8.10
C TRP A 252 6.10 3.46 9.29
N ASN A 253 5.81 2.51 10.17
CA ASN A 253 5.06 2.77 11.40
C ASN A 253 5.79 3.74 12.36
N ALA A 254 7.13 3.71 12.37
CA ALA A 254 7.94 4.62 13.18
C ALA A 254 8.15 6.00 12.51
N GLU A 255 8.19 6.04 11.17
CA GLU A 255 8.44 7.26 10.39
C GLU A 255 7.21 8.11 10.14
N ASP A 256 6.02 7.51 10.15
CA ASP A 256 4.76 8.17 9.82
C ASP A 256 3.76 7.98 10.98
N PRO A 257 3.63 9.00 11.86
CA PRO A 257 2.76 8.97 13.03
C PRO A 257 1.28 8.79 12.68
N VAL A 258 0.51 8.28 13.64
CA VAL A 258 -0.94 8.08 13.48
C VAL A 258 -1.65 9.41 13.23
N SER A 259 -2.39 9.47 12.15
CA SER A 259 -3.19 10.63 11.75
C SER A 259 -4.55 10.68 12.47
N ALA A 260 -5.18 11.87 12.48
CA ALA A 260 -6.55 12.02 12.96
C ALA A 260 -7.55 11.19 12.13
N LEU A 261 -7.28 11.03 10.81
CA LEU A 261 -8.10 10.19 9.92
C LEU A 261 -8.05 8.73 10.33
N GLU A 262 -6.88 8.19 10.67
CA GLU A 262 -6.77 6.80 11.15
C GLU A 262 -7.53 6.60 12.47
N GLN A 263 -7.47 7.57 13.39
CA GLN A 263 -8.24 7.50 14.64
C GLN A 263 -9.74 7.52 14.38
N GLN A 264 -10.22 8.39 13.49
CA GLN A 264 -11.61 8.41 13.02
C GLN A 264 -12.02 7.05 12.46
N ARG A 265 -11.21 6.50 11.56
CA ARG A 265 -11.44 5.18 10.97
C ARG A 265 -11.54 4.09 12.03
N ASN A 266 -10.61 4.06 12.97
CA ASN A 266 -10.57 3.04 14.01
C ASN A 266 -11.83 3.07 14.88
N ASN A 267 -12.37 4.25 15.18
CA ASN A 267 -13.62 4.41 15.93
C ASN A 267 -14.84 3.93 15.10
N VAL A 268 -14.97 4.35 13.85
CA VAL A 268 -16.07 3.92 12.96
C VAL A 268 -16.06 2.42 12.73
N ILE A 269 -14.86 1.82 12.61
CA ILE A 269 -14.73 0.38 12.41
C ILE A 269 -15.05 -0.40 13.68
N GLU A 270 -14.67 0.09 14.84
CA GLU A 270 -15.11 -0.51 16.13
C GLU A 270 -16.63 -0.55 16.24
N GLU A 271 -17.32 0.55 15.92
CA GLU A 271 -18.78 0.59 15.90
C GLU A 271 -19.40 -0.44 14.93
N ALA A 272 -18.73 -0.66 13.78
CA ALA A 272 -19.21 -1.55 12.72
C ALA A 272 -18.91 -3.04 12.99
N GLN A 273 -17.69 -3.35 13.43
CA GLN A 273 -17.15 -4.72 13.54
C GLN A 273 -16.94 -5.17 14.99
N GLY A 274 -16.81 -4.23 15.94
CA GLY A 274 -16.54 -4.46 17.35
C GLY A 274 -15.06 -4.48 17.71
N ASN A 275 -14.17 -4.61 16.74
CA ASN A 275 -12.73 -4.63 16.96
C ASN A 275 -12.02 -3.37 16.46
N ARG A 276 -10.85 -3.12 17.02
CA ARG A 276 -9.96 -1.99 16.69
C ARG A 276 -8.64 -2.50 16.11
N ASN A 277 -7.99 -1.68 15.32
CA ASN A 277 -6.60 -1.86 14.97
C ASN A 277 -5.72 -1.34 16.13
N PRO A 278 -5.04 -2.21 16.88
CA PRO A 278 -4.27 -1.79 18.06
C PRO A 278 -3.04 -0.93 17.69
N PHE A 279 -2.54 -1.05 16.47
CA PHE A 279 -1.39 -0.26 16.01
C PHE A 279 -1.74 1.19 15.65
N ILE A 280 -3.03 1.49 15.44
CA ILE A 280 -3.56 2.86 15.37
C ILE A 280 -3.73 3.41 16.79
N ASP A 281 -4.21 2.61 17.74
CA ASP A 281 -4.39 3.05 19.12
C ASP A 281 -3.06 3.35 19.81
N ASN A 282 -2.03 2.52 19.55
CA ASN A 282 -0.66 2.74 19.99
C ASN A 282 0.35 2.07 19.05
N PRO A 283 1.02 2.83 18.17
CA PRO A 283 2.03 2.29 17.23
C PRO A 283 3.17 1.50 17.89
N TYR A 284 3.51 1.84 19.13
CA TYR A 284 4.56 1.17 19.89
C TYR A 284 4.26 -0.31 20.16
N LEU A 285 3.00 -0.74 20.13
CA LEU A 285 2.65 -2.14 20.31
C LEU A 285 3.26 -3.03 19.21
N ALA A 286 3.43 -2.52 18.00
CA ALA A 286 4.14 -3.20 16.93
C ALA A 286 5.63 -3.42 17.28
N THR A 287 6.27 -2.39 17.84
CA THR A 287 7.67 -2.51 18.33
C THR A 287 7.78 -3.55 19.45
N LYS A 288 6.83 -3.61 20.36
CA LYS A 288 6.81 -4.63 21.45
C LYS A 288 6.68 -6.06 20.90
N ILE A 289 5.99 -6.23 19.78
CA ILE A 289 5.77 -7.55 19.17
C ILE A 289 6.96 -7.97 18.31
N TRP A 290 7.39 -7.11 17.37
CA TRP A 290 8.34 -7.48 16.31
C TRP A 290 9.71 -6.82 16.43
N GLY A 291 9.90 -5.90 17.40
CA GLY A 291 11.15 -5.13 17.53
C GLY A 291 11.26 -4.03 16.50
N GLY A 292 12.47 -3.77 16.01
CA GLY A 292 12.77 -2.75 15.03
C GLY A 292 12.91 -1.35 15.63
N ASN A 293 12.87 -0.32 14.78
CA ASN A 293 12.87 1.07 15.22
C ASN A 293 11.65 1.35 16.08
N PRO A 294 11.81 1.98 17.27
CA PRO A 294 10.69 2.25 18.15
C PRO A 294 9.74 3.25 17.49
N ALA A 295 8.50 2.85 17.33
CA ALA A 295 7.42 3.76 16.99
C ALA A 295 6.97 4.56 18.23
N GLU A 296 6.20 5.63 18.02
CA GLU A 296 5.69 6.45 19.11
C GLU A 296 4.84 5.64 20.09
N ASN A 297 5.13 5.79 21.40
CA ASN A 297 4.24 5.31 22.44
C ASN A 297 3.24 6.40 22.82
N THR A 298 2.01 6.28 22.33
CA THR A 298 0.92 7.24 22.61
C THR A 298 0.25 7.03 23.98
N TRP A 299 0.62 5.98 24.72
CA TRP A 299 0.06 5.58 26.02
C TRP A 299 1.12 5.74 27.14
N LYS A 300 1.53 6.97 27.37
CA LYS A 300 2.53 7.35 28.42
C LYS A 300 1.87 7.64 29.75
#